data_b34a1cf47ed00defcf1c988b3016c972
#
_entry.id   b34a1cf47ed00defcf1c988b3016c972
#
_cell.length_a   1.000
_cell.length_b   1.000
_cell.length_c   1.000
_cell.angle_alpha   90.00
_cell.angle_beta   90.00
_cell.angle_gamma   90.00
#
_symmetry.space_group_name_H-M   'P 1'
#
loop_
_entity.id
_entity.type
_entity.pdbx_description
1 polymer ?
#
loop_
_entity_poly.entity_id
_entity_poly.type
_entity_poly.pdbx_seq_one_letter_code
_entity_poly.pdbx_strand_id
1 'polypeptide(L)'
;MPIPEDVTGFELDADVRQELKSLPKTLADDVARNLVMVARLLDGEAEEAYQYSRVALRLASRVAAVREAAGFASYMTQRYSEALTEFRAARRMTGRADLWPVMADCERGLGRPERALAMAGEPEVKQLDKAGQVEMRLVAAGARSDMEQFDAAVVTLQSPELASSAVHPWTARLRYAYAEALIAAGRGDEARDWFAKAAEADTDGSTNASERLAEIDGVEFTDALDPELAEEEADKAEAPAKKRGGDIADDRVIFEDEEDIEEYYDEDDLEIDEDFDGVVPERSVDAKAEAEQAEKAEDKGDAQS
;
A
#
# COMPACT_ATOMS: atom_id res chain seq x y z
N MET A 1 -31.46 -4.12 3.38
CA MET A 1 -30.85 -3.22 2.38
C MET A 1 -31.00 -3.85 1.02
N PRO A 2 -31.19 -3.08 -0.04
CA PRO A 2 -31.29 -3.63 -1.40
C PRO A 2 -29.93 -4.16 -1.84
N ILE A 3 -29.90 -5.36 -2.44
CA ILE A 3 -28.67 -5.93 -3.01
C ILE A 3 -28.90 -6.00 -4.52
N PRO A 4 -27.97 -5.47 -5.34
CA PRO A 4 -28.04 -5.54 -6.80
C PRO A 4 -28.18 -6.99 -7.31
N GLU A 5 -28.86 -7.16 -8.44
CA GLU A 5 -29.12 -8.50 -9.01
C GLU A 5 -27.84 -9.21 -9.50
N ASP A 6 -26.81 -8.46 -9.85
CA ASP A 6 -25.50 -8.97 -10.26
C ASP A 6 -24.68 -9.54 -9.09
N VAL A 7 -25.07 -9.24 -7.82
CA VAL A 7 -24.42 -9.79 -6.64
C VAL A 7 -24.93 -11.19 -6.35
N THR A 8 -24.10 -12.17 -6.61
CA THR A 8 -24.47 -13.59 -6.54
C THR A 8 -23.92 -14.32 -5.31
N GLY A 9 -22.81 -13.83 -4.74
CA GLY A 9 -22.04 -14.47 -3.67
C GLY A 9 -20.90 -15.38 -4.17
N PHE A 10 -20.80 -15.60 -5.50
CA PHE A 10 -19.67 -16.34 -6.08
C PHE A 10 -18.39 -15.54 -6.17
N GLU A 11 -18.49 -14.22 -6.02
CA GLU A 11 -17.41 -13.24 -6.03
C GLU A 11 -16.49 -13.37 -4.79
N LEU A 12 -16.99 -14.01 -3.74
CA LEU A 12 -16.20 -14.27 -2.53
C LEU A 12 -15.09 -15.28 -2.78
N ASP A 13 -14.01 -15.15 -2.03
CA ASP A 13 -12.93 -16.12 -2.02
C ASP A 13 -13.39 -17.54 -1.67
N ALA A 14 -12.68 -18.55 -2.19
CA ALA A 14 -13.04 -19.94 -2.02
C ALA A 14 -13.12 -20.34 -0.54
N ASP A 15 -12.23 -19.83 0.28
CA ASP A 15 -12.17 -20.14 1.72
C ASP A 15 -13.36 -19.57 2.47
N VAL A 16 -13.76 -18.33 2.18
CA VAL A 16 -14.98 -17.72 2.73
C VAL A 16 -16.22 -18.52 2.33
N ARG A 17 -16.33 -18.89 1.05
CA ARG A 17 -17.42 -19.72 0.56
C ARG A 17 -17.45 -21.10 1.23
N GLN A 18 -16.28 -21.66 1.57
CA GLN A 18 -16.18 -22.94 2.28
C GLN A 18 -16.69 -22.82 3.73
N GLU A 19 -16.40 -21.74 4.43
CA GLU A 19 -16.93 -21.48 5.78
C GLU A 19 -18.48 -21.40 5.77
N LEU A 20 -19.03 -20.72 4.75
CA LEU A 20 -20.48 -20.56 4.59
C LEU A 20 -21.22 -21.87 4.33
N LYS A 21 -20.56 -22.94 3.85
CA LYS A 21 -21.19 -24.27 3.66
C LYS A 21 -21.67 -24.91 4.97
N SER A 22 -21.22 -24.41 6.13
CA SER A 22 -21.74 -24.83 7.43
C SER A 22 -23.18 -24.36 7.69
N LEU A 23 -23.70 -23.43 6.90
CA LEU A 23 -25.03 -22.86 7.00
C LEU A 23 -26.03 -23.56 6.03
N PRO A 24 -27.35 -23.54 6.31
CA PRO A 24 -28.37 -23.87 5.32
C PRO A 24 -28.19 -23.05 4.05
N LYS A 25 -28.41 -23.66 2.87
CA LYS A 25 -28.08 -23.05 1.57
C LYS A 25 -28.66 -21.65 1.39
N THR A 26 -29.94 -21.44 1.66
CA THR A 26 -30.58 -20.13 1.51
C THR A 26 -29.96 -19.08 2.41
N LEU A 27 -29.62 -19.45 3.66
CA LEU A 27 -28.94 -18.56 4.59
C LEU A 27 -27.52 -18.27 4.14
N ALA A 28 -26.78 -19.27 3.64
CA ALA A 28 -25.44 -19.10 3.09
C ALA A 28 -25.44 -18.13 1.92
N ASP A 29 -26.42 -18.26 0.99
CA ASP A 29 -26.56 -17.37 -0.16
C ASP A 29 -26.86 -15.92 0.29
N ASP A 30 -27.75 -15.72 1.26
CA ASP A 30 -28.05 -14.39 1.80
C ASP A 30 -26.82 -13.75 2.50
N VAL A 31 -26.09 -14.53 3.30
CA VAL A 31 -24.86 -14.07 3.95
C VAL A 31 -23.78 -13.73 2.93
N ALA A 32 -23.57 -14.61 1.93
CA ALA A 32 -22.58 -14.39 0.88
C ALA A 32 -22.82 -13.07 0.13
N ARG A 33 -24.06 -12.80 -0.28
CA ARG A 33 -24.41 -11.57 -0.98
C ARG A 33 -24.17 -10.32 -0.11
N ASN A 34 -24.46 -10.38 1.18
CA ASN A 34 -24.13 -9.27 2.09
C ASN A 34 -22.62 -9.08 2.25
N LEU A 35 -21.82 -10.15 2.32
CA LEU A 35 -20.36 -10.06 2.39
C LEU A 35 -19.75 -9.49 1.10
N VAL A 36 -20.30 -9.82 -0.08
CA VAL A 36 -19.88 -9.18 -1.33
C VAL A 36 -20.13 -7.68 -1.30
N MET A 37 -21.30 -7.26 -0.79
CA MET A 37 -21.59 -5.83 -0.64
C MET A 37 -20.61 -5.14 0.31
N VAL A 38 -20.26 -5.79 1.44
CA VAL A 38 -19.20 -5.26 2.33
C VAL A 38 -17.90 -5.06 1.56
N ALA A 39 -17.43 -6.07 0.83
CA ALA A 39 -16.17 -5.98 0.09
C ALA A 39 -16.18 -4.89 -1.00
N ARG A 40 -17.29 -4.74 -1.72
CA ARG A 40 -17.42 -3.74 -2.79
C ARG A 40 -17.43 -2.29 -2.28
N LEU A 41 -17.96 -2.07 -1.08
CA LEU A 41 -18.22 -0.72 -0.54
C LEU A 41 -17.17 -0.29 0.48
N LEU A 42 -16.29 -1.20 0.91
CA LEU A 42 -15.41 -0.99 2.06
C LEU A 42 -14.51 0.25 1.89
N ASP A 43 -13.94 0.44 0.71
CA ASP A 43 -12.95 1.50 0.45
C ASP A 43 -13.59 2.84 0.05
N GLY A 44 -14.82 2.85 -0.47
CA GLY A 44 -15.47 4.06 -0.95
C GLY A 44 -16.67 4.51 -0.09
N GLU A 45 -17.50 3.56 0.33
CA GLU A 45 -18.77 3.80 1.01
C GLU A 45 -18.82 3.01 2.34
N ALA A 46 -17.83 3.25 3.19
CA ALA A 46 -17.58 2.47 4.41
C ALA A 46 -18.79 2.39 5.35
N GLU A 47 -19.62 3.45 5.43
CA GLU A 47 -20.82 3.44 6.27
C GLU A 47 -21.89 2.48 5.72
N GLU A 48 -22.04 2.39 4.40
CA GLU A 48 -22.94 1.40 3.80
C GLU A 48 -22.39 -0.02 3.97
N ALA A 49 -21.07 -0.22 3.77
CA ALA A 49 -20.41 -1.49 4.05
C ALA A 49 -20.67 -1.94 5.49
N TYR A 50 -20.56 -1.02 6.46
CA TYR A 50 -20.89 -1.30 7.85
C TYR A 50 -22.34 -1.77 8.02
N GLN A 51 -23.33 -1.16 7.34
CA GLN A 51 -24.72 -1.58 7.44
C GLN A 51 -24.93 -3.01 6.90
N TYR A 52 -24.31 -3.37 5.76
CA TYR A 52 -24.37 -4.73 5.23
C TYR A 52 -23.67 -5.74 6.16
N SER A 53 -22.56 -5.37 6.77
CA SER A 53 -21.86 -6.22 7.73
C SER A 53 -22.73 -6.51 8.97
N ARG A 54 -23.51 -5.54 9.43
CA ARG A 54 -24.47 -5.72 10.53
C ARG A 54 -25.60 -6.68 10.17
N VAL A 55 -26.02 -6.71 8.90
CA VAL A 55 -26.97 -7.71 8.41
C VAL A 55 -26.33 -9.10 8.45
N ALA A 56 -25.13 -9.26 7.88
CA ALA A 56 -24.41 -10.53 7.87
C ALA A 56 -24.19 -11.06 9.30
N LEU A 57 -23.80 -10.21 10.25
CA LEU A 57 -23.63 -10.59 11.66
C LEU A 57 -24.92 -11.11 12.31
N ARG A 58 -26.07 -10.50 12.01
CA ARG A 58 -27.37 -10.97 12.55
C ARG A 58 -27.71 -12.34 11.99
N LEU A 59 -27.35 -12.61 10.74
CA LEU A 59 -27.64 -13.87 10.05
C LEU A 59 -26.69 -15.00 10.51
N ALA A 60 -25.40 -14.73 10.65
CA ALA A 60 -24.39 -15.76 10.79
C ALA A 60 -23.20 -15.36 11.68
N SER A 61 -23.44 -14.88 12.88
CA SER A 61 -22.39 -14.42 13.82
C SER A 61 -21.42 -15.51 14.31
N ARG A 62 -21.63 -16.77 13.94
CA ARG A 62 -20.75 -17.90 14.26
C ARG A 62 -19.83 -18.30 13.10
N VAL A 63 -19.79 -17.53 12.03
CA VAL A 63 -18.88 -17.68 10.90
C VAL A 63 -17.74 -16.69 11.07
N ALA A 64 -16.49 -17.14 10.98
CA ALA A 64 -15.33 -16.29 11.24
C ALA A 64 -15.19 -15.19 10.19
N ALA A 65 -15.38 -15.50 8.91
CA ALA A 65 -15.36 -14.52 7.82
C ALA A 65 -16.41 -13.41 8.00
N VAL A 66 -17.57 -13.71 8.57
CA VAL A 66 -18.61 -12.70 8.89
C VAL A 66 -18.15 -11.75 9.99
N ARG A 67 -17.47 -12.28 11.01
CA ARG A 67 -16.88 -11.47 12.07
C ARG A 67 -15.76 -10.59 11.58
N GLU A 68 -14.91 -11.14 10.72
CA GLU A 68 -13.78 -10.44 10.11
C GLU A 68 -14.27 -9.27 9.23
N ALA A 69 -15.23 -9.53 8.33
CA ALA A 69 -15.83 -8.49 7.50
C ALA A 69 -16.50 -7.38 8.32
N ALA A 70 -17.17 -7.73 9.42
CA ALA A 70 -17.77 -6.74 10.32
C ALA A 70 -16.70 -5.96 11.11
N GLY A 71 -15.60 -6.60 11.44
CA GLY A 71 -14.44 -5.95 12.05
C GLY A 71 -13.84 -4.89 11.13
N PHE A 72 -13.59 -5.23 9.87
CA PHE A 72 -13.06 -4.28 8.88
C PHE A 72 -14.04 -3.14 8.59
N ALA A 73 -15.32 -3.41 8.41
CA ALA A 73 -16.32 -2.37 8.20
C ALA A 73 -16.45 -1.42 9.40
N SER A 74 -16.32 -1.95 10.62
CA SER A 74 -16.28 -1.13 11.84
C SER A 74 -14.98 -0.32 11.94
N TYR A 75 -13.85 -0.89 11.52
CA TYR A 75 -12.55 -0.21 11.49
C TYR A 75 -12.56 0.97 10.52
N MET A 76 -13.01 0.76 9.28
CA MET A 76 -13.09 1.81 8.25
C MET A 76 -14.03 2.96 8.65
N THR A 77 -15.02 2.68 9.48
CA THR A 77 -15.93 3.69 10.05
C THR A 77 -15.47 4.23 11.41
N GLN A 78 -14.21 3.97 11.81
CA GLN A 78 -13.59 4.41 13.07
C GLN A 78 -14.30 3.90 14.34
N ARG A 79 -15.11 2.86 14.23
CA ARG A 79 -15.75 2.18 15.37
C ARG A 79 -14.79 1.16 15.97
N TYR A 80 -13.61 1.61 16.40
CA TYR A 80 -12.49 0.76 16.84
C TYR A 80 -12.83 -0.22 17.96
N SER A 81 -13.72 0.16 18.87
CA SER A 81 -14.18 -0.74 19.96
C SER A 81 -15.00 -1.92 19.44
N GLU A 82 -15.87 -1.67 18.45
CA GLU A 82 -16.64 -2.73 17.79
C GLU A 82 -15.72 -3.58 16.92
N ALA A 83 -14.83 -2.96 16.15
CA ALA A 83 -13.84 -3.66 15.34
C ALA A 83 -13.02 -4.65 16.16
N LEU A 84 -12.46 -4.21 17.28
CA LEU A 84 -11.73 -5.08 18.22
C LEU A 84 -12.57 -6.25 18.74
N THR A 85 -13.85 -6.02 19.01
CA THR A 85 -14.75 -7.07 19.50
C THR A 85 -14.92 -8.16 18.44
N GLU A 86 -15.13 -7.75 17.19
CA GLU A 86 -15.35 -8.66 16.08
C GLU A 86 -14.05 -9.37 15.67
N PHE A 87 -12.92 -8.68 15.58
CA PHE A 87 -11.61 -9.29 15.28
C PHE A 87 -11.18 -10.30 16.38
N ARG A 88 -11.39 -9.98 17.65
CA ARG A 88 -11.14 -10.93 18.74
C ARG A 88 -12.02 -12.17 18.64
N ALA A 89 -13.28 -12.00 18.19
CA ALA A 89 -14.18 -13.12 17.99
C ALA A 89 -13.74 -13.98 16.79
N ALA A 90 -13.39 -13.38 15.66
CA ALA A 90 -12.86 -14.06 14.49
C ALA A 90 -11.58 -14.85 14.83
N ARG A 91 -10.63 -14.21 15.51
CA ARG A 91 -9.37 -14.84 15.94
C ARG A 91 -9.60 -16.04 16.89
N ARG A 92 -10.56 -15.96 17.82
CA ARG A 92 -10.89 -17.11 18.67
C ARG A 92 -11.45 -18.31 17.89
N MET A 93 -12.10 -18.06 16.76
CA MET A 93 -12.64 -19.11 15.90
C MET A 93 -11.59 -19.76 15.02
N THR A 94 -10.66 -18.97 14.48
CA THR A 94 -9.67 -19.41 13.50
C THR A 94 -8.32 -19.79 14.09
N GLY A 95 -7.96 -19.20 15.24
CA GLY A 95 -6.62 -19.31 15.81
C GLY A 95 -5.53 -18.54 15.05
N ARG A 96 -5.88 -17.81 13.98
CA ARG A 96 -4.93 -17.10 13.09
C ARG A 96 -4.44 -15.81 13.73
N ALA A 97 -3.24 -15.40 13.36
CA ALA A 97 -2.61 -14.18 13.87
C ALA A 97 -2.71 -12.98 12.90
N ASP A 98 -3.14 -13.19 11.67
CA ASP A 98 -3.20 -12.21 10.58
C ASP A 98 -3.98 -10.92 10.91
N LEU A 99 -4.95 -11.00 11.82
CA LEU A 99 -5.68 -9.83 12.32
C LEU A 99 -4.94 -9.05 13.42
N TRP A 100 -3.74 -9.51 13.84
CA TRP A 100 -3.02 -8.91 14.96
C TRP A 100 -2.63 -7.44 14.71
N PRO A 101 -2.09 -7.07 13.52
CA PRO A 101 -1.76 -5.68 13.22
C PRO A 101 -2.96 -4.73 13.28
N VAL A 102 -4.07 -5.09 12.63
CA VAL A 102 -5.28 -4.25 12.62
C VAL A 102 -5.91 -4.13 14.00
N MET A 103 -5.83 -5.18 14.83
CA MET A 103 -6.27 -5.11 16.24
C MET A 103 -5.39 -4.14 17.05
N ALA A 104 -4.09 -4.15 16.83
CA ALA A 104 -3.18 -3.20 17.46
C ALA A 104 -3.45 -1.76 16.99
N ASP A 105 -3.76 -1.57 15.71
CA ASP A 105 -4.12 -0.26 15.18
C ASP A 105 -5.46 0.25 15.73
N CYS A 106 -6.42 -0.64 15.98
CA CYS A 106 -7.63 -0.29 16.71
C CYS A 106 -7.34 0.24 18.14
N GLU A 107 -6.35 -0.32 18.83
CA GLU A 107 -5.96 0.21 20.15
C GLU A 107 -5.37 1.63 20.04
N ARG A 108 -4.61 1.93 18.95
CA ARG A 108 -4.17 3.30 18.64
C ARG A 108 -5.37 4.23 18.40
N GLY A 109 -6.31 3.83 17.56
CA GLY A 109 -7.52 4.60 17.27
C GLY A 109 -8.39 4.86 18.51
N LEU A 110 -8.26 4.03 19.55
CA LEU A 110 -8.88 4.23 20.87
C LEU A 110 -8.05 5.14 21.80
N GLY A 111 -6.96 5.74 21.33
CA GLY A 111 -6.06 6.54 22.16
C GLY A 111 -5.25 5.73 23.17
N ARG A 112 -4.88 4.50 22.79
CA ARG A 112 -4.13 3.56 23.67
C ARG A 112 -2.86 3.05 22.96
N PRO A 113 -1.95 3.95 22.55
CA PRO A 113 -0.76 3.58 21.77
C PRO A 113 0.16 2.62 22.57
N GLU A 114 0.21 2.70 23.91
CA GLU A 114 1.00 1.79 24.73
C GLU A 114 0.54 0.34 24.58
N ARG A 115 -0.79 0.11 24.39
CA ARG A 115 -1.32 -1.23 24.16
C ARG A 115 -0.93 -1.75 22.78
N ALA A 116 -0.95 -0.91 21.76
CA ALA A 116 -0.47 -1.27 20.43
C ALA A 116 1.01 -1.67 20.47
N LEU A 117 1.85 -0.91 21.19
CA LEU A 117 3.26 -1.27 21.40
C LEU A 117 3.44 -2.59 22.17
N ALA A 118 2.63 -2.81 23.18
CA ALA A 118 2.66 -4.09 23.90
C ALA A 118 2.33 -5.26 22.95
N MET A 119 1.32 -5.11 22.10
CA MET A 119 0.96 -6.10 21.09
C MET A 119 2.06 -6.35 20.07
N ALA A 120 2.86 -5.32 19.73
CA ALA A 120 4.02 -5.46 18.84
C ALA A 120 5.15 -6.32 19.43
N GLY A 121 5.19 -6.46 20.76
CA GLY A 121 6.15 -7.31 21.46
C GLY A 121 5.69 -8.77 21.67
N GLU A 122 4.44 -9.10 21.37
CA GLU A 122 3.84 -10.41 21.66
C GLU A 122 4.31 -11.51 20.69
N PRO A 123 4.26 -12.78 21.11
CA PRO A 123 4.68 -13.92 20.28
C PRO A 123 3.92 -14.07 18.97
N GLU A 124 2.69 -13.59 18.91
CA GLU A 124 1.82 -13.59 17.73
C GLU A 124 2.47 -12.92 16.51
N VAL A 125 3.28 -11.90 16.73
CA VAL A 125 4.00 -11.20 15.65
C VAL A 125 4.94 -12.14 14.88
N LYS A 126 5.51 -13.14 15.54
CA LYS A 126 6.38 -14.13 14.89
C LYS A 126 5.62 -15.14 14.03
N GLN A 127 4.31 -15.24 14.21
CA GLN A 127 3.44 -16.11 13.42
C GLN A 127 2.92 -15.41 12.15
N LEU A 128 3.11 -14.09 12.05
CA LEU A 128 2.73 -13.31 10.88
C LEU A 128 3.67 -13.63 9.73
N ASP A 129 3.14 -13.61 8.53
CA ASP A 129 3.94 -13.57 7.32
C ASP A 129 4.75 -12.25 7.22
N LYS A 130 5.52 -12.10 6.17
CA LYS A 130 6.37 -10.93 6.00
C LYS A 130 5.56 -9.64 5.88
N ALA A 131 4.42 -9.66 5.17
CA ALA A 131 3.52 -8.52 5.04
C ALA A 131 2.96 -8.11 6.40
N GLY A 132 2.41 -9.06 7.15
CA GLY A 132 1.88 -8.82 8.49
C GLY A 132 2.93 -8.30 9.49
N GLN A 133 4.19 -8.75 9.38
CA GLN A 133 5.29 -8.22 10.19
C GLN A 133 5.62 -6.76 9.85
N VAL A 134 5.56 -6.39 8.57
CA VAL A 134 5.73 -5.00 8.12
C VAL A 134 4.56 -4.15 8.61
N GLU A 135 3.31 -4.61 8.44
CA GLU A 135 2.13 -3.90 8.96
C GLU A 135 2.22 -3.69 10.48
N MET A 136 2.63 -4.71 11.23
CA MET A 136 2.83 -4.56 12.69
C MET A 136 3.89 -3.51 13.03
N ARG A 137 4.95 -3.42 12.22
CA ARG A 137 6.00 -2.41 12.38
C ARG A 137 5.47 -1.01 12.09
N LEU A 138 4.64 -0.85 11.05
CA LEU A 138 3.96 0.41 10.74
C LEU A 138 3.09 0.87 11.91
N VAL A 139 2.28 -0.04 12.45
CA VAL A 139 1.43 0.24 13.62
C VAL A 139 2.26 0.64 14.83
N ALA A 140 3.37 -0.07 15.11
CA ALA A 140 4.24 0.23 16.23
C ALA A 140 4.92 1.60 16.08
N ALA A 141 5.33 1.97 14.87
CA ALA A 141 5.89 3.30 14.61
C ALA A 141 4.83 4.39 14.77
N GLY A 142 3.62 4.18 14.24
CA GLY A 142 2.50 5.10 14.45
C GLY A 142 2.17 5.27 15.95
N ALA A 143 2.16 4.19 16.72
CA ALA A 143 1.95 4.27 18.16
C ALA A 143 3.04 5.09 18.88
N ARG A 144 4.30 5.02 18.42
CA ARG A 144 5.39 5.87 18.96
C ARG A 144 5.20 7.33 18.58
N SER A 145 4.75 7.61 17.35
CA SER A 145 4.42 8.96 16.92
C SER A 145 3.25 9.55 17.71
N ASP A 146 2.21 8.76 17.98
CA ASP A 146 1.08 9.17 18.84
C ASP A 146 1.51 9.56 20.27
N MET A 147 2.66 9.01 20.72
CA MET A 147 3.29 9.32 22.00
C MET A 147 4.41 10.39 21.90
N GLU A 148 4.53 11.06 20.77
CA GLU A 148 5.58 12.07 20.47
C GLU A 148 7.01 11.50 20.56
N GLN A 149 7.19 10.19 20.40
CA GLN A 149 8.47 9.49 20.41
C GLN A 149 9.04 9.36 18.99
N PHE A 150 9.24 10.47 18.30
CA PHE A 150 9.53 10.52 16.86
C PHE A 150 10.83 9.80 16.49
N ASP A 151 11.93 9.99 17.22
CA ASP A 151 13.18 9.25 16.97
C ASP A 151 12.99 7.74 17.11
N ALA A 152 12.20 7.33 18.10
CA ALA A 152 11.90 5.90 18.28
C ALA A 152 10.99 5.35 17.18
N ALA A 153 10.09 6.15 16.60
CA ALA A 153 9.31 5.78 15.43
C ALA A 153 10.21 5.55 14.21
N VAL A 154 11.17 6.46 13.96
CA VAL A 154 12.18 6.31 12.90
C VAL A 154 12.95 4.99 13.08
N VAL A 155 13.48 4.72 14.26
CA VAL A 155 14.24 3.49 14.55
C VAL A 155 13.36 2.25 14.37
N THR A 156 12.08 2.31 14.73
CA THR A 156 11.13 1.19 14.57
C THR A 156 10.95 0.79 13.11
N LEU A 157 10.94 1.76 12.19
CA LEU A 157 10.76 1.52 10.76
C LEU A 157 12.05 1.09 10.06
N GLN A 158 13.23 1.35 10.65
CA GLN A 158 14.51 0.88 10.11
C GLN A 158 14.56 -0.65 10.12
N SER A 159 14.55 -1.23 8.94
CA SER A 159 14.48 -2.68 8.76
C SER A 159 15.11 -3.10 7.42
N PRO A 160 15.49 -4.38 7.26
CA PRO A 160 15.97 -4.88 5.98
C PRO A 160 14.98 -4.68 4.83
N GLU A 161 13.68 -4.73 5.12
CA GLU A 161 12.62 -4.52 4.13
C GLU A 161 12.60 -3.07 3.60
N LEU A 162 12.87 -2.09 4.46
CA LEU A 162 12.94 -0.68 4.08
C LEU A 162 14.08 -0.44 3.08
N ALA A 163 15.24 -1.08 3.31
CA ALA A 163 16.44 -0.94 2.48
C ALA A 163 16.42 -1.83 1.22
N SER A 164 15.45 -2.72 1.08
CA SER A 164 15.36 -3.65 -0.03
C SER A 164 15.11 -2.93 -1.36
N SER A 165 15.79 -3.39 -2.42
CA SER A 165 15.49 -2.99 -3.80
C SER A 165 14.27 -3.72 -4.39
N ALA A 166 13.84 -4.83 -3.79
CA ALA A 166 12.65 -5.55 -4.22
C ALA A 166 11.39 -4.76 -3.84
N VAL A 167 10.51 -4.56 -4.82
CA VAL A 167 9.22 -3.89 -4.62
C VAL A 167 8.16 -4.94 -4.29
N HIS A 168 7.49 -4.74 -3.15
CA HIS A 168 6.39 -5.56 -2.66
C HIS A 168 5.17 -4.66 -2.43
N PRO A 169 3.95 -5.18 -2.28
CA PRO A 169 2.74 -4.38 -2.07
C PRO A 169 2.81 -3.41 -0.87
N TRP A 170 3.63 -3.69 0.12
CA TRP A 170 3.83 -2.83 1.30
C TRP A 170 4.98 -1.82 1.15
N THR A 171 5.79 -1.88 0.06
CA THR A 171 7.05 -1.12 -0.03
C THR A 171 6.80 0.39 -0.04
N ALA A 172 5.84 0.86 -0.84
CA ALA A 172 5.49 2.27 -0.92
C ALA A 172 5.04 2.80 0.46
N ARG A 173 4.11 2.11 1.11
CA ARG A 173 3.60 2.48 2.45
C ARG A 173 4.68 2.48 3.52
N LEU A 174 5.60 1.50 3.50
CA LEU A 174 6.71 1.43 4.46
C LEU A 174 7.67 2.61 4.29
N ARG A 175 8.05 2.93 3.04
CA ARG A 175 8.93 4.07 2.73
C ARG A 175 8.26 5.40 3.04
N TYR A 176 6.99 5.54 2.72
CA TYR A 176 6.18 6.71 3.04
C TYR A 176 6.12 6.96 4.56
N ALA A 177 5.76 5.92 5.34
CA ALA A 177 5.69 6.02 6.79
C ALA A 177 7.06 6.38 7.43
N TYR A 178 8.16 5.88 6.84
CA TYR A 178 9.49 6.24 7.28
C TYR A 178 9.83 7.71 6.99
N ALA A 179 9.42 8.22 5.82
CA ALA A 179 9.59 9.63 5.46
C ALA A 179 8.78 10.54 6.41
N GLU A 180 7.53 10.21 6.69
CA GLU A 180 6.70 10.97 7.65
C GLU A 180 7.31 10.96 9.07
N ALA A 181 7.85 9.82 9.51
CA ALA A 181 8.53 9.74 10.80
C ALA A 181 9.79 10.61 10.84
N LEU A 182 10.53 10.71 9.74
CA LEU A 182 11.69 11.62 9.60
C LEU A 182 11.25 13.08 9.66
N ILE A 183 10.17 13.47 9.00
CA ILE A 183 9.60 14.84 9.11
C ILE A 183 9.27 15.16 10.57
N ALA A 184 8.56 14.25 11.23
CA ALA A 184 8.19 14.44 12.63
C ALA A 184 9.40 14.54 13.58
N ALA A 185 10.51 13.86 13.24
CA ALA A 185 11.79 13.94 13.95
C ALA A 185 12.65 15.14 13.54
N GLY A 186 12.17 16.06 12.67
CA GLY A 186 12.90 17.24 12.22
C GLY A 186 14.01 16.97 11.20
N ARG A 187 13.97 15.81 10.52
CA ARG A 187 14.98 15.35 9.54
C ARG A 187 14.45 15.47 8.10
N GLY A 188 14.02 16.69 7.73
CA GLY A 188 13.35 16.98 6.47
C GLY A 188 14.16 16.61 5.22
N ASP A 189 15.47 16.90 5.20
CA ASP A 189 16.33 16.60 4.04
C ASP A 189 16.36 15.09 3.73
N GLU A 190 16.44 14.27 4.78
CA GLU A 190 16.40 12.80 4.61
C GLU A 190 15.00 12.30 4.21
N ALA A 191 13.94 12.92 4.74
CA ALA A 191 12.56 12.59 4.43
C ALA A 191 12.26 12.75 2.94
N ARG A 192 12.77 13.85 2.33
CA ARG A 192 12.62 14.11 0.89
C ARG A 192 13.07 12.94 0.03
N ASP A 193 14.24 12.38 0.32
CA ASP A 193 14.79 11.25 -0.43
C ASP A 193 13.92 9.99 -0.27
N TRP A 194 13.29 9.82 0.89
CA TRP A 194 12.43 8.67 1.14
C TRP A 194 11.04 8.83 0.55
N PHE A 195 10.50 10.06 0.46
CA PHE A 195 9.27 10.31 -0.31
C PHE A 195 9.48 10.03 -1.80
N ALA A 196 10.64 10.41 -2.37
CA ALA A 196 10.97 10.06 -3.75
C ALA A 196 10.99 8.55 -3.97
N LYS A 197 11.64 7.79 -3.08
CA LYS A 197 11.66 6.31 -3.14
C LYS A 197 10.29 5.67 -2.89
N ALA A 198 9.43 6.32 -2.12
CA ALA A 198 8.06 5.86 -1.91
C ALA A 198 7.24 6.05 -3.18
N ALA A 199 7.32 7.24 -3.80
CA ALA A 199 6.64 7.56 -5.06
C ALA A 199 7.06 6.63 -6.21
N GLU A 200 8.37 6.30 -6.30
CA GLU A 200 8.87 5.32 -7.29
C GLU A 200 8.26 3.91 -7.11
N ALA A 201 7.95 3.54 -5.88
CA ALA A 201 7.39 2.21 -5.56
C ALA A 201 5.86 2.18 -5.59
N ASP A 202 5.21 3.33 -5.60
CA ASP A 202 3.76 3.49 -5.50
C ASP A 202 3.09 3.42 -6.86
N THR A 203 3.01 2.20 -7.40
CA THR A 203 2.44 1.95 -8.74
C THR A 203 0.92 1.98 -8.78
N ASP A 204 0.28 1.86 -7.62
CA ASP A 204 -1.18 1.77 -7.47
C ASP A 204 -1.80 3.01 -6.80
N GLY A 205 -0.99 4.03 -6.46
CA GLY A 205 -1.45 5.25 -5.83
C GLY A 205 -1.94 5.04 -4.39
N SER A 206 -1.34 4.07 -3.68
CA SER A 206 -1.70 3.74 -2.29
C SER A 206 -1.22 4.78 -1.27
N THR A 207 -0.36 5.70 -1.69
CA THR A 207 0.15 6.81 -0.85
C THR A 207 0.08 8.15 -1.60
N ASN A 208 0.17 9.24 -0.88
CA ASN A 208 0.32 10.58 -1.46
C ASN A 208 1.81 11.04 -1.48
N ALA A 209 2.74 10.11 -1.67
CA ALA A 209 4.18 10.38 -1.62
C ALA A 209 4.63 11.44 -2.64
N SER A 210 4.05 11.42 -3.85
CA SER A 210 4.35 12.42 -4.90
C SER A 210 3.90 13.83 -4.51
N GLU A 211 2.74 13.96 -3.88
CA GLU A 211 2.22 15.25 -3.38
C GLU A 211 3.09 15.78 -2.26
N ARG A 212 3.46 14.91 -1.30
CA ARG A 212 4.35 15.28 -0.19
C ARG A 212 5.73 15.70 -0.66
N LEU A 213 6.28 15.03 -1.68
CA LEU A 213 7.54 15.39 -2.30
C LEU A 213 7.45 16.78 -2.94
N ALA A 214 6.37 17.05 -3.69
CA ALA A 214 6.15 18.34 -4.32
C ALA A 214 6.00 19.47 -3.30
N GLU A 215 5.28 19.24 -2.21
CA GLU A 215 5.16 20.20 -1.09
C GLU A 215 6.55 20.56 -0.50
N ILE A 216 7.41 19.56 -0.29
CA ILE A 216 8.76 19.77 0.25
C ILE A 216 9.63 20.53 -0.76
N ASP A 217 9.47 20.26 -2.06
CA ASP A 217 10.20 20.91 -3.14
C ASP A 217 9.65 22.32 -3.47
N GLY A 218 8.55 22.74 -2.82
CA GLY A 218 7.88 24.02 -3.06
C GLY A 218 7.18 24.09 -4.41
N VAL A 219 6.77 22.94 -4.97
CA VAL A 219 5.99 22.86 -6.20
C VAL A 219 4.52 22.95 -5.86
N GLU A 220 3.87 24.00 -6.34
CA GLU A 220 2.41 24.11 -6.26
C GLU A 220 1.80 23.49 -7.52
N PHE A 221 0.96 22.49 -7.33
CA PHE A 221 0.14 21.94 -8.43
C PHE A 221 -1.03 22.89 -8.67
N THR A 222 -0.98 23.66 -9.76
CA THR A 222 -2.14 24.40 -10.24
C THR A 222 -2.94 23.50 -11.17
N ASP A 223 -4.22 23.35 -10.92
CA ASP A 223 -5.11 22.66 -11.87
C ASP A 223 -5.23 23.53 -13.14
N ALA A 224 -4.55 23.12 -14.21
CA ALA A 224 -4.57 23.81 -15.51
C ALA A 224 -5.97 23.85 -16.14
N LEU A 225 -6.95 23.13 -15.56
CA LEU A 225 -8.35 23.13 -15.99
C LEU A 225 -9.24 23.96 -15.05
N ASP A 226 -8.68 24.61 -14.02
CA ASP A 226 -9.42 25.50 -13.16
C ASP A 226 -9.82 26.77 -13.94
N PRO A 227 -11.12 27.00 -14.19
CA PRO A 227 -11.59 28.14 -14.96
C PRO A 227 -11.24 29.49 -14.30
N GLU A 228 -11.08 29.54 -12.98
CA GLU A 228 -10.70 30.78 -12.26
C GLU A 228 -9.24 31.15 -12.56
N LEU A 229 -8.34 30.17 -12.65
CA LEU A 229 -6.92 30.38 -13.04
C LEU A 229 -6.79 30.78 -14.50
N ALA A 230 -7.62 30.22 -15.39
CA ALA A 230 -7.63 30.60 -16.80
C ALA A 230 -8.09 32.05 -17.01
N GLU A 231 -9.02 32.54 -16.18
CA GLU A 231 -9.47 33.96 -16.20
C GLU A 231 -8.39 34.90 -15.64
N GLU A 232 -7.65 34.51 -14.59
CA GLU A 232 -6.55 35.32 -14.05
C GLU A 232 -5.36 35.43 -15.02
N GLU A 233 -5.03 34.36 -15.75
CA GLU A 233 -3.99 34.41 -16.78
C GLU A 233 -4.41 35.26 -17.99
N ALA A 234 -5.68 35.19 -18.40
CA ALA A 234 -6.21 36.04 -19.45
C ALA A 234 -6.18 37.54 -19.07
N ASP A 235 -6.57 37.88 -17.83
CA ASP A 235 -6.52 39.25 -17.32
C ASP A 235 -5.07 39.80 -17.20
N LYS A 236 -4.10 38.94 -16.85
CA LYS A 236 -2.68 39.31 -16.83
C LYS A 236 -2.08 39.52 -18.24
N ALA A 237 -2.61 38.80 -19.23
CA ALA A 237 -2.19 38.94 -20.63
C ALA A 237 -2.77 40.22 -21.32
N GLU A 238 -3.94 40.72 -20.84
CA GLU A 238 -4.58 41.94 -21.36
C GLU A 238 -4.07 43.26 -20.75
N ALA A 239 -3.20 43.21 -19.73
CA ALA A 239 -2.67 44.43 -19.13
C ALA A 239 -1.83 45.23 -20.11
N PRO A 240 -2.18 46.49 -20.46
CA PRO A 240 -1.52 47.26 -21.51
C PRO A 240 -0.10 47.60 -21.11
N ALA A 241 0.87 47.19 -21.96
CA ALA A 241 2.27 47.55 -21.83
C ALA A 241 2.41 49.08 -21.78
N LYS A 242 2.76 49.62 -20.62
CA LYS A 242 3.12 51.03 -20.46
C LYS A 242 4.31 51.32 -21.34
N LYS A 243 4.06 52.07 -22.43
CA LYS A 243 5.12 52.65 -23.29
C LYS A 243 6.07 53.48 -22.43
N ARG A 244 7.24 52.97 -22.16
CA ARG A 244 8.40 53.80 -21.78
C ARG A 244 8.98 54.36 -23.05
N GLY A 245 8.72 55.63 -23.30
CA GLY A 245 9.46 56.41 -24.28
C GLY A 245 10.86 56.65 -23.77
N GLY A 246 11.83 56.31 -24.57
CA GLY A 246 13.24 56.58 -24.36
C GLY A 246 13.95 56.44 -25.70
N ASP A 247 14.29 57.60 -26.33
CA ASP A 247 15.17 57.73 -27.46
C ASP A 247 16.47 56.97 -27.22
N ILE A 248 16.85 56.08 -28.14
CA ILE A 248 18.25 55.73 -28.36
C ILE A 248 18.42 55.38 -29.85
N ALA A 249 19.49 55.95 -30.38
CA ALA A 249 19.94 55.95 -31.76
C ALA A 249 20.12 54.57 -32.41
N ASP A 250 19.81 54.59 -33.66
CA ASP A 250 20.37 53.88 -34.82
C ASP A 250 21.67 53.07 -34.57
N ASP A 251 21.53 51.75 -34.58
CA ASP A 251 22.62 50.87 -34.97
C ASP A 251 22.01 49.66 -35.73
N ARG A 252 22.16 49.77 -37.07
CA ARG A 252 21.76 48.70 -37.99
C ARG A 252 22.74 47.56 -37.86
N VAL A 253 22.26 46.44 -37.35
CA VAL A 253 22.89 45.15 -37.63
C VAL A 253 22.01 44.40 -38.63
N ILE A 254 22.57 44.33 -39.84
CA ILE A 254 22.07 43.56 -40.97
C ILE A 254 22.38 42.09 -40.64
N PHE A 255 21.38 41.24 -40.56
CA PHE A 255 21.54 39.82 -40.72
C PHE A 255 21.05 39.46 -42.12
N GLU A 256 21.99 39.20 -43.00
CA GLU A 256 21.80 38.48 -44.23
C GLU A 256 21.94 36.98 -43.95
N ASP A 257 21.14 36.28 -44.72
CA ASP A 257 21.26 34.91 -45.20
C ASP A 257 20.53 33.81 -44.42
N GLU A 258 19.38 33.50 -45.02
CA GLU A 258 18.76 32.19 -45.05
C GLU A 258 19.69 31.22 -45.81
N GLU A 259 20.13 30.15 -45.20
CA GLU A 259 20.55 28.94 -45.93
C GLU A 259 20.02 27.69 -45.21
N ASP A 260 19.10 27.06 -45.87
CA ASP A 260 18.80 25.63 -46.05
C ASP A 260 19.50 24.66 -45.11
N ILE A 261 18.72 24.05 -44.21
CA ILE A 261 19.06 22.76 -43.65
C ILE A 261 18.14 21.71 -44.26
N GLU A 262 18.65 21.11 -45.35
CA GLU A 262 18.10 19.90 -45.93
C GLU A 262 18.20 18.71 -44.95
N GLU A 263 17.12 17.92 -44.98
CA GLU A 263 16.96 16.58 -44.41
C GLU A 263 18.18 15.69 -44.68
N TYR A 264 18.66 15.04 -43.62
CA TYR A 264 19.43 13.81 -43.72
C TYR A 264 18.72 12.72 -42.92
N TYR A 265 17.86 11.98 -43.62
CA TYR A 265 17.46 10.65 -43.19
C TYR A 265 18.37 9.66 -43.90
N ASP A 266 19.30 9.06 -43.21
CA ASP A 266 19.98 7.85 -43.64
C ASP A 266 19.14 6.64 -43.22
N GLU A 267 18.43 6.07 -44.19
CA GLU A 267 17.92 4.70 -44.16
C GLU A 267 19.07 3.78 -44.58
N ASP A 268 19.76 3.17 -43.62
CA ASP A 268 20.47 1.88 -43.81
C ASP A 268 21.22 1.58 -42.54
N ASP A 269 20.67 0.59 -41.76
CA ASP A 269 21.40 -0.42 -40.99
C ASP A 269 20.42 -1.11 -39.99
N LEU A 270 19.52 -1.90 -40.59
CA LEU A 270 18.86 -2.98 -39.84
C LEU A 270 19.44 -4.31 -40.38
N GLU A 271 20.60 -4.68 -39.92
CA GLU A 271 21.03 -6.09 -39.97
C GLU A 271 20.47 -6.79 -38.73
N ILE A 272 19.49 -7.63 -38.96
CA ILE A 272 18.95 -8.58 -37.98
C ILE A 272 19.85 -9.79 -37.98
N ASP A 273 20.69 -9.96 -36.97
CA ASP A 273 21.38 -11.23 -36.72
C ASP A 273 20.37 -12.25 -36.20
N GLU A 274 19.87 -13.10 -37.10
CA GLU A 274 19.28 -14.39 -36.80
C GLU A 274 20.41 -15.38 -36.52
N ASP A 275 20.83 -15.56 -35.25
CA ASP A 275 21.47 -16.77 -34.76
C ASP A 275 21.71 -16.62 -33.23
N PHE A 276 20.69 -16.87 -32.42
CA PHE A 276 20.90 -17.19 -31.02
C PHE A 276 20.34 -18.58 -30.70
N ASP A 277 21.19 -19.55 -30.95
CA ASP A 277 20.97 -20.94 -30.54
C ASP A 277 21.06 -21.05 -29.00
N GLY A 278 19.92 -21.27 -28.37
CA GLY A 278 19.77 -21.38 -26.93
C GLY A 278 20.40 -22.64 -26.37
N VAL A 279 21.52 -22.51 -25.72
CA VAL A 279 22.05 -23.55 -24.82
C VAL A 279 21.49 -23.33 -23.43
N VAL A 280 20.54 -24.17 -23.04
CA VAL A 280 20.06 -24.30 -21.66
C VAL A 280 21.09 -25.11 -20.87
N PRO A 281 21.68 -24.61 -19.78
CA PRO A 281 22.56 -25.45 -18.95
C PRO A 281 21.71 -26.43 -18.14
N GLU A 282 21.97 -27.72 -18.33
CA GLU A 282 21.46 -28.82 -17.52
C GLU A 282 21.87 -28.60 -16.04
N ARG A 283 20.88 -28.60 -15.15
CA ARG A 283 21.10 -28.64 -13.71
C ARG A 283 21.67 -29.99 -13.32
N SER A 284 22.86 -29.99 -12.74
CA SER A 284 23.54 -31.13 -12.23
C SER A 284 22.75 -31.88 -11.15
N VAL A 285 22.77 -33.21 -11.23
CA VAL A 285 22.01 -34.18 -10.41
C VAL A 285 22.65 -34.44 -9.04
N ASP A 286 23.55 -33.57 -8.55
CA ASP A 286 24.32 -33.82 -7.35
C ASP A 286 23.71 -33.35 -6.01
N ALA A 287 22.60 -32.60 -6.06
CA ALA A 287 21.93 -32.11 -4.84
C ALA A 287 21.08 -33.15 -4.08
N LYS A 288 20.82 -34.31 -4.68
CA LYS A 288 20.03 -35.39 -4.07
C LYS A 288 20.85 -36.38 -3.24
N ALA A 289 22.16 -36.42 -3.48
CA ALA A 289 23.07 -37.35 -2.77
C ALA A 289 23.54 -36.84 -1.40
N GLU A 290 23.54 -35.52 -1.21
CA GLU A 290 23.97 -34.93 0.08
C GLU A 290 22.85 -34.94 1.14
N ALA A 291 21.58 -34.85 0.73
CA ALA A 291 20.45 -34.94 1.65
C ALA A 291 20.24 -36.33 2.25
N GLU A 292 20.56 -37.42 1.49
CA GLU A 292 20.40 -38.81 1.95
C GLU A 292 21.53 -39.26 2.88
N GLN A 293 22.66 -38.54 2.89
CA GLN A 293 23.78 -38.82 3.81
C GLN A 293 23.65 -38.13 5.16
N ALA A 294 22.92 -37.00 5.24
CA ALA A 294 22.61 -36.29 6.50
C ALA A 294 21.59 -37.08 7.35
N GLU A 295 20.57 -37.65 6.73
CA GLU A 295 19.54 -38.43 7.42
C GLU A 295 20.03 -39.76 8.01
N LYS A 296 21.10 -40.35 7.44
CA LYS A 296 21.74 -41.61 7.95
C LYS A 296 22.75 -41.38 9.06
N ALA A 297 23.13 -40.14 9.34
CA ALA A 297 24.06 -39.80 10.42
C ALA A 297 23.35 -39.58 11.75
N GLU A 298 22.09 -39.12 11.74
CA GLU A 298 21.30 -38.90 12.95
C GLU A 298 20.73 -40.21 13.57
N ASP A 299 20.43 -41.23 12.74
CA ASP A 299 19.88 -42.51 13.22
C ASP A 299 20.91 -43.44 13.90
N LYS A 300 22.20 -43.07 13.98
CA LYS A 300 23.26 -43.86 14.67
C LYS A 300 23.71 -43.27 16.02
N GLY A 301 23.13 -42.13 16.43
CA GLY A 301 23.50 -41.46 17.70
C GLY A 301 22.74 -41.94 18.93
N ASP A 302 21.59 -42.55 18.78
CA ASP A 302 20.65 -42.85 19.90
C ASP A 302 20.70 -44.31 20.41
N ALA A 303 21.71 -45.09 19.99
CA ALA A 303 21.83 -46.51 20.41
C ALA A 303 22.98 -46.79 21.39
N GLN A 304 23.59 -45.78 22.02
CA GLN A 304 24.59 -45.99 23.09
C GLN A 304 24.54 -44.85 24.12
N SER A 305 23.56 -44.91 25.03
CA SER A 305 23.67 -44.40 26.41
C SER A 305 22.50 -44.93 27.24
#